data_18e7dca6cdbef909c4b7a77deacf0d7b
#
_entry.id   18e7dca6cdbef909c4b7a77deacf0d7b
#
_cell.length_a   1.000
_cell.length_b   1.000
_cell.length_c   1.000
_cell.angle_alpha   90.00
_cell.angle_beta   90.00
_cell.angle_gamma   90.00
#
_symmetry.space_group_name_H-M   'P 1'
#
loop_
_entity.id
_entity.type
_entity.pdbx_description
1 polymer ?
#
loop_
_entity_poly.entity_id
_entity_poly.type
_entity_poly.pdbx_seq_one_letter_code
_entity_poly.pdbx_strand_id
1 'polypeptide(L)'
;MGSFRRLFNSAPSVAITQESETAAPSANSERLRVMSFLRLMGAHSQKALVSSSQLGTSWQAAFLRTDRSEVLLRLQSSDFEALLDPGDFCTVTFSHEDHAHVFLTTVKASALGEDGQIEATLYLPDEIHSAGRRNLYRVPILQDLPMKAQIIGCSGDESSARPRDINTSGARLKLDAANLDQFSIGEEVQITLELQDIRVTHKADIRHVDKNSHTLGVHFLNTEDSLVTQNIRLLVREAERCYLRRVNRLE
;
A
#
# COMPACT_ATOMS: atom_id res chain seq x y z
N MET A 1 82.60 3.86 -1.35
CA MET A 1 81.35 4.45 -0.89
C MET A 1 80.29 4.25 -1.97
N GLY A 2 79.49 3.18 -1.85
CA GLY A 2 78.60 2.74 -2.85
C GLY A 2 77.19 3.16 -2.49
N SER A 3 76.50 3.86 -3.43
CA SER A 3 75.12 4.28 -3.31
C SER A 3 74.20 3.25 -3.97
N PHE A 4 73.39 2.56 -3.14
CA PHE A 4 72.40 1.63 -3.62
C PHE A 4 71.12 2.42 -4.02
N ARG A 5 70.79 2.45 -5.32
CA ARG A 5 69.47 2.86 -5.84
C ARG A 5 68.53 1.66 -5.76
N ARG A 6 67.46 1.77 -4.95
CA ARG A 6 66.32 0.87 -4.99
C ARG A 6 65.38 1.29 -6.12
N LEU A 7 65.18 0.39 -7.06
CA LEU A 7 64.12 0.44 -8.09
C LEU A 7 62.81 -0.01 -7.42
N PHE A 8 61.84 0.86 -7.31
CA PHE A 8 60.47 0.49 -6.98
C PHE A 8 59.71 0.12 -8.27
N ASN A 9 59.39 -1.16 -8.41
CA ASN A 9 58.43 -1.64 -9.38
C ASN A 9 57.02 -1.25 -8.92
N SER A 10 56.38 -0.34 -9.65
CA SER A 10 54.97 -0.08 -9.53
C SER A 10 54.18 -1.07 -10.39
N ALA A 11 53.44 -1.96 -9.74
CA ALA A 11 52.46 -2.82 -10.38
C ALA A 11 51.23 -2.00 -10.76
N PRO A 12 50.59 -2.23 -11.91
CA PRO A 12 49.36 -1.56 -12.27
C PRO A 12 48.21 -2.07 -11.43
N SER A 13 47.52 -1.18 -10.72
CA SER A 13 46.28 -1.42 -10.02
C SER A 13 45.17 -1.63 -11.05
N VAL A 14 44.71 -2.86 -11.22
CA VAL A 14 43.51 -3.18 -11.99
C VAL A 14 42.30 -2.85 -11.11
N ALA A 15 41.67 -1.73 -11.38
CA ALA A 15 40.38 -1.38 -10.80
C ALA A 15 39.31 -2.32 -11.41
N ILE A 16 38.90 -3.30 -10.63
CA ILE A 16 37.71 -4.10 -10.96
C ILE A 16 36.49 -3.26 -10.55
N THR A 17 35.95 -2.53 -11.50
CA THR A 17 34.62 -1.92 -11.38
C THR A 17 33.60 -3.01 -11.65
N GLN A 18 33.16 -3.69 -10.62
CA GLN A 18 31.93 -4.49 -10.67
C GLN A 18 30.74 -3.56 -10.38
N GLU A 19 30.26 -2.91 -11.41
CA GLU A 19 28.87 -2.42 -11.44
C GLU A 19 27.97 -3.65 -11.67
N SER A 20 27.47 -4.22 -10.59
CA SER A 20 26.33 -5.13 -10.66
C SER A 20 25.07 -4.28 -10.88
N GLU A 21 24.75 -3.99 -12.13
CA GLU A 21 23.41 -3.62 -12.54
C GLU A 21 22.47 -4.77 -12.16
N THR A 22 21.81 -4.65 -11.02
CA THR A 22 20.64 -5.48 -10.69
C THR A 22 19.51 -5.00 -11.59
N ALA A 23 19.39 -5.63 -12.76
CA ALA A 23 18.25 -5.44 -13.65
C ALA A 23 16.97 -5.67 -12.86
N ALA A 24 16.05 -4.70 -12.90
CA ALA A 24 14.73 -4.85 -12.30
C ALA A 24 14.08 -6.14 -12.82
N PRO A 25 13.46 -6.97 -11.96
CA PRO A 25 12.82 -8.20 -12.38
C PRO A 25 11.75 -7.88 -13.42
N SER A 26 11.66 -8.69 -14.48
CA SER A 26 10.62 -8.51 -15.49
C SER A 26 9.23 -8.71 -14.86
N ALA A 27 8.20 -8.02 -15.34
CA ALA A 27 6.82 -8.12 -14.82
C ALA A 27 6.34 -9.59 -14.74
N ASN A 28 6.74 -10.43 -15.70
CA ASN A 28 6.44 -11.88 -15.69
C ASN A 28 7.10 -12.62 -14.52
N SER A 29 8.32 -12.24 -14.12
CA SER A 29 8.99 -12.89 -12.98
C SER A 29 8.36 -12.51 -11.65
N GLU A 30 7.85 -11.29 -11.53
CA GLU A 30 7.13 -10.81 -10.33
C GLU A 30 5.80 -11.53 -10.17
N ARG A 31 5.00 -11.60 -11.24
CA ARG A 31 3.72 -12.32 -11.25
C ARG A 31 3.88 -13.81 -10.90
N LEU A 32 4.93 -14.46 -11.38
CA LEU A 32 5.24 -15.85 -11.02
C LEU A 32 5.59 -16.00 -9.54
N ARG A 33 6.31 -15.05 -8.95
CA ARG A 33 6.60 -15.03 -7.50
C ARG A 33 5.33 -14.89 -6.68
N VAL A 34 4.48 -13.92 -7.02
CA VAL A 34 3.17 -13.71 -6.39
C VAL A 34 2.33 -14.97 -6.44
N MET A 35 2.17 -15.57 -7.61
CA MET A 35 1.41 -16.79 -7.79
C MET A 35 1.97 -17.95 -6.95
N SER A 36 3.29 -18.15 -6.96
CA SER A 36 3.94 -19.23 -6.19
C SER A 36 3.76 -19.04 -4.70
N PHE A 37 3.87 -17.81 -4.21
CA PHE A 37 3.67 -17.48 -2.81
C PHE A 37 2.21 -17.70 -2.38
N LEU A 38 1.23 -17.26 -3.16
CA LEU A 38 -0.18 -17.48 -2.85
C LEU A 38 -0.61 -18.96 -2.98
N ARG A 39 0.03 -19.74 -3.84
CA ARG A 39 -0.14 -21.21 -3.89
C ARG A 39 0.30 -21.88 -2.60
N LEU A 40 1.42 -21.41 -2.03
CA LEU A 40 1.88 -21.89 -0.73
C LEU A 40 0.85 -21.57 0.38
N MET A 41 0.26 -20.36 0.34
CA MET A 41 -0.81 -19.99 1.28
C MET A 41 -2.03 -20.91 1.15
N GLY A 42 -2.44 -21.23 -0.08
CA GLY A 42 -3.52 -22.18 -0.35
C GLY A 42 -3.21 -23.59 0.16
N ALA A 43 -2.00 -24.11 -0.08
CA ALA A 43 -1.58 -25.42 0.39
C ALA A 43 -1.62 -25.56 1.93
N HIS A 44 -1.43 -24.47 2.66
CA HIS A 44 -1.49 -24.42 4.12
C HIS A 44 -2.83 -23.93 4.67
N SER A 45 -3.82 -23.69 3.82
CA SER A 45 -5.11 -23.08 4.20
C SER A 45 -4.91 -21.86 5.10
N GLN A 46 -3.94 -21.02 4.72
CA GLN A 46 -3.53 -19.86 5.51
C GLN A 46 -4.72 -18.94 5.77
N LYS A 47 -4.87 -18.50 7.03
CA LYS A 47 -5.91 -17.56 7.43
C LYS A 47 -5.60 -16.17 6.89
N ALA A 48 -6.66 -15.47 6.47
CA ALA A 48 -6.62 -14.11 5.98
C ALA A 48 -7.79 -13.27 6.54
N LEU A 49 -7.65 -11.96 6.43
CA LEU A 49 -8.73 -11.00 6.61
C LEU A 49 -8.99 -10.35 5.25
N VAL A 50 -10.20 -10.49 4.76
CA VAL A 50 -10.68 -9.79 3.55
C VAL A 50 -11.47 -8.59 3.99
N SER A 51 -11.13 -7.40 3.52
CA SER A 51 -11.83 -6.16 3.85
C SER A 51 -12.31 -5.47 2.58
N SER A 52 -13.57 -5.06 2.55
CA SER A 52 -14.11 -4.22 1.49
C SER A 52 -14.29 -2.80 2.00
N SER A 53 -13.63 -1.84 1.36
CA SER A 53 -13.83 -0.42 1.66
C SER A 53 -15.22 0.07 1.23
N GLN A 54 -15.83 -0.61 0.27
CA GLN A 54 -17.18 -0.30 -0.24
C GLN A 54 -18.25 -0.63 0.78
N LEU A 55 -18.16 -1.82 1.36
CA LEU A 55 -19.15 -2.31 2.32
C LEU A 55 -18.80 -1.89 3.76
N GLY A 56 -17.58 -1.43 4.01
CA GLY A 56 -17.11 -1.12 5.35
C GLY A 56 -17.02 -2.35 6.26
N THR A 57 -16.98 -3.54 5.67
CA THR A 57 -17.05 -4.84 6.35
C THR A 57 -15.75 -5.61 6.12
N SER A 58 -15.44 -6.49 7.06
CA SER A 58 -14.29 -7.41 6.97
C SER A 58 -14.73 -8.82 7.31
N TRP A 59 -14.18 -9.80 6.60
CA TRP A 59 -14.45 -11.23 6.80
C TRP A 59 -13.17 -11.96 7.14
N GLN A 60 -13.24 -12.85 8.10
CA GLN A 60 -12.20 -13.86 8.24
C GLN A 60 -12.27 -14.82 7.05
N ALA A 61 -11.15 -15.19 6.52
CA ALA A 61 -11.04 -16.03 5.35
C ALA A 61 -9.92 -17.06 5.49
N ALA A 62 -9.93 -18.06 4.61
CA ALA A 62 -8.82 -18.96 4.41
C ALA A 62 -8.52 -19.11 2.91
N PHE A 63 -7.25 -19.13 2.55
CA PHE A 63 -6.83 -19.46 1.19
C PHE A 63 -7.18 -20.91 0.88
N LEU A 64 -7.82 -21.16 -0.27
CA LEU A 64 -8.13 -22.50 -0.75
C LEU A 64 -7.22 -22.90 -1.92
N ARG A 65 -7.16 -22.04 -2.94
CA ARG A 65 -6.44 -22.33 -4.18
C ARG A 65 -5.97 -21.05 -4.85
N THR A 66 -4.87 -21.15 -5.60
CA THR A 66 -4.39 -20.07 -6.46
C THR A 66 -4.03 -20.66 -7.82
N ASP A 67 -4.64 -20.09 -8.86
CA ASP A 67 -4.40 -20.40 -10.26
C ASP A 67 -3.61 -19.29 -10.96
N ARG A 68 -3.48 -19.37 -12.31
CA ARG A 68 -2.70 -18.40 -13.09
C ARG A 68 -3.27 -16.97 -13.05
N SER A 69 -4.57 -16.83 -12.84
CA SER A 69 -5.27 -15.55 -12.92
C SER A 69 -6.16 -15.26 -11.70
N GLU A 70 -6.26 -16.18 -10.74
CA GLU A 70 -7.23 -16.05 -9.66
C GLU A 70 -6.78 -16.70 -8.36
N VAL A 71 -7.33 -16.18 -7.27
CA VAL A 71 -7.17 -16.68 -5.91
C VAL A 71 -8.55 -17.02 -5.36
N LEU A 72 -8.74 -18.24 -4.90
CA LEU A 72 -9.97 -18.70 -4.26
C LEU A 72 -9.81 -18.63 -2.74
N LEU A 73 -10.70 -17.90 -2.09
CA LEU A 73 -10.79 -17.78 -0.63
C LEU A 73 -12.13 -18.31 -0.16
N ARG A 74 -12.13 -18.93 1.03
CA ARG A 74 -13.34 -19.27 1.77
C ARG A 74 -13.53 -18.24 2.87
N LEU A 75 -14.68 -17.55 2.85
CA LEU A 75 -15.02 -16.54 3.85
C LEU A 75 -15.81 -17.17 4.99
N GLN A 76 -15.44 -16.84 6.22
CA GLN A 76 -16.22 -17.16 7.40
C GLN A 76 -17.17 -16.00 7.65
N SER A 77 -18.42 -16.16 7.27
CA SER A 77 -19.46 -15.17 7.54
C SER A 77 -20.61 -15.83 8.29
N SER A 78 -21.12 -15.13 9.29
CA SER A 78 -22.40 -15.45 9.94
C SER A 78 -23.56 -14.72 9.26
N ASP A 79 -23.30 -13.68 8.47
CA ASP A 79 -24.32 -12.87 7.82
C ASP A 79 -24.23 -13.01 6.30
N PHE A 80 -25.25 -13.64 5.71
CA PHE A 80 -25.39 -13.85 4.28
C PHE A 80 -25.75 -12.57 3.50
N GLU A 81 -26.05 -11.47 4.18
CA GLU A 81 -26.51 -10.23 3.54
C GLU A 81 -25.36 -9.39 2.93
N ALA A 82 -24.10 -9.70 3.24
CA ALA A 82 -22.96 -8.98 2.70
C ALA A 82 -22.10 -9.89 1.80
N LEU A 83 -22.69 -10.38 0.72
CA LEU A 83 -21.92 -11.03 -0.35
C LEU A 83 -21.05 -9.99 -1.05
N LEU A 84 -19.83 -10.40 -1.38
CA LEU A 84 -18.96 -9.61 -2.24
C LEU A 84 -19.47 -9.69 -3.68
N ASP A 85 -19.78 -8.56 -4.28
CA ASP A 85 -20.22 -8.51 -5.66
C ASP A 85 -19.02 -8.54 -6.64
N PRO A 86 -19.20 -9.14 -7.84
CA PRO A 86 -18.19 -9.04 -8.88
C PRO A 86 -17.86 -7.58 -9.20
N GLY A 87 -16.58 -7.26 -9.19
CA GLY A 87 -16.09 -5.89 -9.37
C GLY A 87 -15.82 -5.13 -8.07
N ASP A 88 -16.19 -5.67 -6.91
CA ASP A 88 -15.85 -5.09 -5.62
C ASP A 88 -14.34 -5.12 -5.38
N PHE A 89 -13.82 -4.03 -4.80
CA PHE A 89 -12.43 -3.96 -4.40
C PHE A 89 -12.23 -4.52 -3.00
N CYS A 90 -11.22 -5.37 -2.87
CA CYS A 90 -10.88 -6.00 -1.62
C CYS A 90 -9.41 -5.82 -1.27
N THR A 91 -9.16 -5.60 0.02
CA THR A 91 -7.84 -5.74 0.62
C THR A 91 -7.77 -7.08 1.33
N VAL A 92 -6.78 -7.89 0.99
CA VAL A 92 -6.52 -9.17 1.66
C VAL A 92 -5.27 -9.04 2.51
N THR A 93 -5.42 -9.26 3.82
CA THR A 93 -4.32 -9.22 4.79
C THR A 93 -4.13 -10.60 5.41
N PHE A 94 -2.89 -11.08 5.49
CA PHE A 94 -2.55 -12.36 6.09
C PHE A 94 -1.15 -12.32 6.70
N SER A 95 -0.83 -13.29 7.58
CA SER A 95 0.50 -13.40 8.17
C SER A 95 1.19 -14.69 7.72
N HIS A 96 2.47 -14.60 7.37
CA HIS A 96 3.31 -15.73 7.04
C HIS A 96 4.71 -15.51 7.62
N GLU A 97 5.26 -16.50 8.33
CA GLU A 97 6.58 -16.41 9.00
C GLU A 97 6.74 -15.13 9.85
N ASP A 98 5.74 -14.81 10.67
CA ASP A 98 5.68 -13.63 11.54
C ASP A 98 5.68 -12.28 10.80
N HIS A 99 5.54 -12.29 9.49
CA HIS A 99 5.39 -11.09 8.68
C HIS A 99 3.94 -10.93 8.21
N ALA A 100 3.41 -9.72 8.37
CA ALA A 100 2.13 -9.37 7.79
C ALA A 100 2.30 -9.03 6.31
N HIS A 101 1.42 -9.60 5.49
CA HIS A 101 1.37 -9.38 4.06
C HIS A 101 0.00 -8.82 3.68
N VAL A 102 -0.02 -8.00 2.64
CA VAL A 102 -1.25 -7.39 2.17
C VAL A 102 -1.21 -7.21 0.66
N PHE A 103 -2.35 -7.43 0.01
CA PHE A 103 -2.55 -7.10 -1.39
C PHE A 103 -3.94 -6.54 -1.65
N LEU A 104 -4.05 -5.76 -2.72
CA LEU A 104 -5.31 -5.27 -3.26
C LEU A 104 -5.71 -6.12 -4.45
N THR A 105 -7.00 -6.36 -4.58
CA THR A 105 -7.55 -7.09 -5.71
C THR A 105 -9.02 -6.76 -5.92
N THR A 106 -9.62 -7.34 -6.95
CA THR A 106 -11.03 -7.21 -7.30
C THR A 106 -11.70 -8.57 -7.23
N VAL A 107 -12.95 -8.59 -6.78
CA VAL A 107 -13.79 -9.79 -6.78
C VAL A 107 -14.15 -10.15 -8.22
N LYS A 108 -13.90 -11.40 -8.62
CA LYS A 108 -14.29 -11.95 -9.90
C LYS A 108 -15.66 -12.63 -9.80
N ALA A 109 -15.87 -13.38 -8.73
CA ALA A 109 -17.11 -14.08 -8.44
C ALA A 109 -17.20 -14.39 -6.94
N SER A 110 -18.42 -14.56 -6.46
CA SER A 110 -18.72 -15.03 -5.11
C SER A 110 -19.88 -16.02 -5.21
N ALA A 111 -19.78 -17.13 -4.51
CA ALA A 111 -20.81 -18.16 -4.51
C ALA A 111 -20.90 -18.84 -3.13
N LEU A 112 -22.07 -19.41 -2.85
CA LEU A 112 -22.24 -20.28 -1.70
C LEU A 112 -21.68 -21.66 -2.04
N GLY A 113 -20.70 -22.11 -1.27
CA GLY A 113 -20.13 -23.45 -1.38
C GLY A 113 -21.09 -24.53 -0.92
N GLU A 114 -20.77 -25.79 -1.22
CA GLU A 114 -21.60 -26.96 -0.84
C GLU A 114 -21.76 -27.12 0.69
N ASP A 115 -20.82 -26.59 1.44
CA ASP A 115 -20.82 -26.60 2.92
C ASP A 115 -21.55 -25.37 3.53
N GLY A 116 -22.19 -24.57 2.72
CA GLY A 116 -22.89 -23.35 3.15
C GLY A 116 -21.97 -22.18 3.50
N GLN A 117 -20.66 -22.28 3.21
CA GLN A 117 -19.72 -21.17 3.35
C GLN A 117 -19.59 -20.38 2.04
N ILE A 118 -19.26 -19.12 2.14
CA ILE A 118 -19.06 -18.27 0.96
C ILE A 118 -17.67 -18.52 0.39
N GLU A 119 -17.61 -18.84 -0.88
CA GLU A 119 -16.36 -18.88 -1.63
C GLU A 119 -16.23 -17.65 -2.53
N ALA A 120 -15.16 -16.89 -2.37
CA ALA A 120 -14.86 -15.71 -3.16
C ALA A 120 -13.67 -16.00 -4.07
N THR A 121 -13.88 -15.83 -5.37
CA THR A 121 -12.83 -15.85 -6.38
C THR A 121 -12.38 -14.43 -6.62
N LEU A 122 -11.11 -14.14 -6.38
CA LEU A 122 -10.48 -12.85 -6.57
C LEU A 122 -9.52 -12.92 -7.76
N TYR A 123 -9.31 -11.81 -8.46
CA TYR A 123 -8.23 -11.76 -9.43
C TYR A 123 -6.87 -11.93 -8.75
N LEU A 124 -5.91 -12.55 -9.44
CA LEU A 124 -4.53 -12.65 -8.95
C LEU A 124 -3.96 -11.22 -8.83
N PRO A 125 -3.45 -10.81 -7.66
CA PRO A 125 -2.83 -9.48 -7.53
C PRO A 125 -1.49 -9.43 -8.28
N ASP A 126 -1.11 -8.23 -8.74
CA ASP A 126 0.18 -8.03 -9.41
C ASP A 126 1.34 -8.04 -8.41
N GLU A 127 1.10 -7.58 -7.19
CA GLU A 127 2.10 -7.47 -6.14
C GLU A 127 1.53 -7.77 -4.76
N ILE A 128 2.41 -8.24 -3.87
CA ILE A 128 2.13 -8.45 -2.44
C ILE A 128 3.10 -7.60 -1.65
N HIS A 129 2.55 -6.76 -0.79
CA HIS A 129 3.36 -5.89 0.05
C HIS A 129 3.56 -6.51 1.43
N SER A 130 4.76 -6.36 1.99
CA SER A 130 4.95 -6.61 3.42
C SER A 130 4.30 -5.48 4.21
N ALA A 131 3.33 -5.81 5.04
CA ALA A 131 2.58 -4.81 5.81
C ALA A 131 3.40 -4.25 6.99
N GLY A 132 4.57 -4.80 7.29
CA GLY A 132 5.41 -4.38 8.42
C GLY A 132 4.61 -4.35 9.73
N ARG A 133 4.75 -3.28 10.54
CA ARG A 133 3.96 -3.07 11.78
C ARG A 133 2.58 -2.44 11.52
N ARG A 134 2.15 -2.30 10.26
CA ARG A 134 0.94 -1.57 9.88
C ARG A 134 -0.23 -2.53 9.72
N ASN A 135 -1.33 -2.25 10.39
CA ASN A 135 -2.55 -3.06 10.31
C ASN A 135 -3.40 -2.77 9.05
N LEU A 136 -3.14 -1.65 8.35
CA LEU A 136 -3.92 -1.22 7.19
C LEU A 136 -3.02 -0.98 5.99
N TYR A 137 -3.43 -1.50 4.84
CA TYR A 137 -2.82 -1.20 3.55
C TYR A 137 -2.89 0.31 3.25
N ARG A 138 -1.88 0.84 2.57
CA ARG A 138 -1.87 2.20 2.06
C ARG A 138 -1.88 2.18 0.54
N VAL A 139 -2.90 2.82 -0.02
CA VAL A 139 -3.05 2.96 -1.46
C VAL A 139 -1.97 3.89 -1.99
N PRO A 140 -1.11 3.46 -2.92
CA PRO A 140 -0.15 4.36 -3.55
C PRO A 140 -0.89 5.40 -4.40
N ILE A 141 -0.48 6.66 -4.29
CA ILE A 141 -1.01 7.72 -5.14
C ILE A 141 -0.08 7.89 -6.34
N LEU A 142 -0.57 7.50 -7.50
CA LEU A 142 0.17 7.58 -8.76
C LEU A 142 0.47 9.04 -9.13
N GLN A 143 1.56 9.25 -9.90
CA GLN A 143 2.00 10.60 -10.23
C GLN A 143 1.01 11.37 -11.12
N ASP A 144 0.26 10.67 -11.94
CA ASP A 144 -0.77 11.19 -12.85
C ASP A 144 -2.15 11.35 -12.19
N LEU A 145 -2.34 10.84 -10.96
CA LEU A 145 -3.56 11.07 -10.21
C LEU A 145 -3.57 12.50 -9.63
N PRO A 146 -4.56 13.34 -9.96
CA PRO A 146 -4.62 14.74 -9.53
C PRO A 146 -5.07 14.89 -8.07
N MET A 147 -4.45 14.14 -7.15
CA MET A 147 -4.71 14.26 -5.72
C MET A 147 -3.82 15.36 -5.13
N LYS A 148 -4.45 16.30 -4.42
CA LYS A 148 -3.79 17.42 -3.75
C LYS A 148 -3.96 17.33 -2.24
N ALA A 149 -3.04 17.93 -1.50
CA ALA A 149 -3.16 18.13 -0.07
C ALA A 149 -2.75 19.55 0.30
N GLN A 150 -3.43 20.12 1.30
CA GLN A 150 -3.06 21.35 1.97
C GLN A 150 -2.91 21.03 3.45
N ILE A 151 -1.89 21.57 4.09
CA ILE A 151 -1.59 21.38 5.50
C ILE A 151 -1.52 22.74 6.15
N ILE A 152 -2.24 22.90 7.25
CA ILE A 152 -2.20 24.10 8.09
C ILE A 152 -1.63 23.66 9.44
N GLY A 153 -0.45 24.17 9.79
CA GLY A 153 0.20 23.94 11.07
C GLY A 153 -0.34 24.83 12.17
N CYS A 154 0.23 24.72 13.37
CA CYS A 154 -0.16 25.52 14.54
C CYS A 154 0.07 27.03 14.36
N SER A 155 1.03 27.43 13.51
CA SER A 155 1.29 28.83 13.14
C SER A 155 0.19 29.45 12.30
N GLY A 156 -0.69 28.65 11.70
CA GLY A 156 -1.69 29.09 10.74
C GLY A 156 -1.18 29.21 9.30
N ASP A 157 0.10 28.91 9.08
CA ASP A 157 0.69 28.92 7.73
C ASP A 157 0.20 27.71 6.94
N GLU A 158 -0.18 27.97 5.69
CA GLU A 158 -0.67 26.95 4.78
C GLU A 158 0.45 26.46 3.86
N SER A 159 0.60 25.14 3.77
CA SER A 159 1.57 24.48 2.91
C SER A 159 0.89 23.53 1.96
N SER A 160 1.24 23.63 0.68
CA SER A 160 0.81 22.65 -0.33
C SER A 160 1.65 21.38 -0.24
N ALA A 161 0.99 20.24 -0.35
CA ALA A 161 1.64 18.93 -0.34
C ALA A 161 1.03 18.01 -1.40
N ARG A 162 1.78 16.98 -1.76
CA ARG A 162 1.32 15.93 -2.67
C ARG A 162 1.24 14.59 -1.93
N PRO A 163 0.08 13.96 -1.82
CA PRO A 163 -0.04 12.63 -1.26
C PRO A 163 0.80 11.61 -2.04
N ARG A 164 1.47 10.72 -1.33
CA ARG A 164 2.23 9.59 -1.87
C ARG A 164 1.53 8.27 -1.67
N ASP A 165 0.93 8.13 -0.50
CA ASP A 165 0.07 7.01 -0.15
C ASP A 165 -0.97 7.47 0.88
N ILE A 166 -2.10 6.76 0.93
CA ILE A 166 -3.20 7.04 1.84
C ILE A 166 -3.88 5.75 2.30
N ASN A 167 -4.42 5.77 3.52
CA ASN A 167 -5.42 4.83 4.01
C ASN A 167 -6.42 5.56 4.91
N THR A 168 -7.36 4.84 5.50
CA THR A 168 -8.38 5.44 6.38
C THR A 168 -7.83 6.00 7.70
N SER A 169 -6.60 5.64 8.09
CA SER A 169 -5.98 6.11 9.34
C SER A 169 -4.91 7.19 9.13
N GLY A 170 -4.51 7.50 7.88
CA GLY A 170 -3.47 8.49 7.66
C GLY A 170 -2.93 8.53 6.23
N ALA A 171 -2.00 9.41 5.99
CA ALA A 171 -1.37 9.62 4.69
C ALA A 171 0.13 9.87 4.81
N ARG A 172 0.85 9.63 3.73
CA ARG A 172 2.21 10.12 3.53
C ARG A 172 2.18 11.22 2.47
N LEU A 173 2.68 12.37 2.83
CA LEU A 173 2.62 13.59 2.04
C LEU A 173 4.04 14.03 1.66
N LYS A 174 4.24 14.42 0.41
CA LYS A 174 5.48 15.04 -0.06
C LYS A 174 5.30 16.54 -0.11
N LEU A 175 6.23 17.28 0.51
CA LEU A 175 6.29 18.73 0.54
C LEU A 175 7.53 19.22 -0.19
N ASP A 176 7.56 20.52 -0.46
CA ASP A 176 8.80 21.19 -0.84
C ASP A 176 9.73 21.30 0.36
N ALA A 177 11.04 21.22 0.14
CA ALA A 177 12.04 21.22 1.20
C ALA A 177 11.92 22.41 2.16
N ALA A 178 11.63 23.60 1.62
CA ALA A 178 11.50 24.84 2.39
C ALA A 178 10.33 24.82 3.39
N ASN A 179 9.28 24.00 3.11
CA ASN A 179 8.08 23.94 3.93
C ASN A 179 8.16 22.83 4.99
N LEU A 180 9.13 21.92 4.89
CA LEU A 180 9.20 20.77 5.78
C LEU A 180 9.71 21.14 7.18
N ASP A 181 10.61 22.11 7.30
CA ASP A 181 11.25 22.49 8.55
C ASP A 181 10.32 23.16 9.57
N GLN A 182 9.15 23.60 9.13
CA GLN A 182 8.12 24.19 10.00
C GLN A 182 7.30 23.15 10.76
N PHE A 183 7.42 21.84 10.40
CA PHE A 183 6.62 20.78 10.99
C PHE A 183 7.45 19.91 11.94
N SER A 184 6.85 19.54 13.07
CA SER A 184 7.47 18.71 14.10
C SER A 184 6.67 17.44 14.37
N ILE A 185 7.36 16.35 14.74
CA ILE A 185 6.70 15.11 15.16
C ILE A 185 5.87 15.36 16.41
N GLY A 186 4.62 14.89 16.41
CA GLY A 186 3.63 15.07 17.49
C GLY A 186 2.81 16.35 17.35
N GLU A 187 3.09 17.20 16.37
CA GLU A 187 2.31 18.40 16.10
C GLU A 187 0.94 18.04 15.53
N GLU A 188 -0.12 18.68 16.03
CA GLU A 188 -1.47 18.61 15.47
C GLU A 188 -1.58 19.59 14.31
N VAL A 189 -2.08 19.11 13.18
CA VAL A 189 -2.25 19.88 11.94
C VAL A 189 -3.65 19.68 11.39
N GLN A 190 -4.14 20.62 10.61
CA GLN A 190 -5.32 20.46 9.79
C GLN A 190 -4.91 20.10 8.36
N ILE A 191 -5.49 19.01 7.82
CA ILE A 191 -5.20 18.56 6.46
C ILE A 191 -6.46 18.60 5.63
N THR A 192 -6.36 19.20 4.45
CA THR A 192 -7.39 19.14 3.42
C THR A 192 -6.85 18.27 2.28
N LEU A 193 -7.57 17.20 1.95
CA LEU A 193 -7.29 16.31 0.83
C LEU A 193 -8.33 16.51 -0.25
N GLU A 194 -7.90 16.60 -1.51
CA GLU A 194 -8.77 16.80 -2.66
C GLU A 194 -8.44 15.77 -3.74
N LEU A 195 -9.46 15.08 -4.21
CA LEU A 195 -9.39 14.16 -5.34
C LEU A 195 -10.67 14.26 -6.17
N GLN A 196 -10.58 14.78 -7.38
CA GLN A 196 -11.74 15.10 -8.22
C GLN A 196 -12.74 16.01 -7.47
N ASP A 197 -13.99 15.59 -7.30
CA ASP A 197 -15.04 16.33 -6.59
C ASP A 197 -15.09 16.04 -5.08
N ILE A 198 -14.19 15.17 -4.59
CA ILE A 198 -14.14 14.79 -3.18
C ILE A 198 -13.15 15.69 -2.47
N ARG A 199 -13.63 16.45 -1.49
CA ARG A 199 -12.81 17.28 -0.61
C ARG A 199 -13.04 16.89 0.83
N VAL A 200 -11.97 16.57 1.56
CA VAL A 200 -12.02 16.17 2.98
C VAL A 200 -11.05 17.01 3.78
N THR A 201 -11.55 17.69 4.80
CA THR A 201 -10.72 18.40 5.77
C THR A 201 -10.77 17.69 7.10
N HIS A 202 -9.61 17.39 7.68
CA HIS A 202 -9.51 16.63 8.92
C HIS A 202 -8.31 17.05 9.76
N LYS A 203 -8.42 16.83 11.07
CA LYS A 203 -7.30 16.98 12.01
C LYS A 203 -6.42 15.74 11.96
N ALA A 204 -5.12 15.96 12.02
CA ALA A 204 -4.13 14.90 12.04
C ALA A 204 -2.95 15.26 12.94
N ASP A 205 -2.25 14.28 13.44
CA ASP A 205 -0.96 14.47 14.08
C ASP A 205 0.19 13.98 13.17
N ILE A 206 1.32 14.66 13.26
CA ILE A 206 2.53 14.30 12.51
C ILE A 206 3.23 13.17 13.25
N ARG A 207 3.34 12.00 12.60
CA ARG A 207 4.00 10.82 13.14
C ARG A 207 5.43 10.62 12.63
N HIS A 208 5.75 11.22 11.51
CA HIS A 208 7.05 11.03 10.87
C HIS A 208 7.41 12.23 10.01
N VAL A 209 8.67 12.66 10.08
CA VAL A 209 9.28 13.69 9.23
C VAL A 209 10.54 13.09 8.63
N ASP A 210 10.61 12.98 7.31
CA ASP A 210 11.80 12.52 6.60
C ASP A 210 12.33 13.66 5.72
N LYS A 211 13.44 14.25 6.15
CA LYS A 211 14.09 15.37 5.47
C LYS A 211 14.76 14.95 4.17
N ASN A 212 15.18 13.69 4.04
CA ASN A 212 15.86 13.20 2.84
C ASN A 212 14.88 13.03 1.67
N SER A 213 13.71 12.46 1.93
CA SER A 213 12.66 12.26 0.92
C SER A 213 11.66 13.42 0.85
N HIS A 214 11.81 14.43 1.72
CA HIS A 214 10.89 15.56 1.90
C HIS A 214 9.44 15.10 2.15
N THR A 215 9.26 14.13 3.06
CA THR A 215 7.93 13.58 3.33
C THR A 215 7.52 13.70 4.79
N LEU A 216 6.21 13.92 4.97
CA LEU A 216 5.52 13.84 6.25
C LEU A 216 4.63 12.59 6.28
N GLY A 217 4.67 11.85 7.39
CA GLY A 217 3.68 10.84 7.72
C GLY A 217 2.70 11.39 8.74
N VAL A 218 1.41 11.37 8.41
CA VAL A 218 0.35 11.89 9.26
C VAL A 218 -0.64 10.80 9.65
N HIS A 219 -1.21 10.93 10.84
CA HIS A 219 -2.26 10.07 11.36
C HIS A 219 -3.51 10.90 11.62
N PHE A 220 -4.64 10.49 11.05
CA PHE A 220 -5.93 11.21 11.23
C PHE A 220 -6.46 11.01 12.64
N LEU A 221 -6.82 12.12 13.29
CA LEU A 221 -7.37 12.12 14.64
C LEU A 221 -8.89 11.99 14.62
N ASN A 222 -9.48 11.45 15.70
CA ASN A 222 -10.93 11.42 15.91
C ASN A 222 -11.72 10.86 14.71
N THR A 223 -11.33 9.69 14.23
CA THR A 223 -12.03 8.98 13.14
C THR A 223 -13.37 8.38 13.58
N GLU A 224 -13.82 8.62 14.80
CA GLU A 224 -15.12 8.16 15.32
C GLU A 224 -16.31 8.99 14.79
N ASP A 225 -16.07 10.20 14.27
CA ASP A 225 -17.12 10.99 13.60
C ASP A 225 -17.53 10.29 12.30
N SER A 226 -18.79 9.86 12.26
CA SER A 226 -19.32 9.03 11.17
C SER A 226 -19.24 9.69 9.80
N LEU A 227 -19.50 11.01 9.70
CA LEU A 227 -19.49 11.74 8.42
C LEU A 227 -18.05 11.94 7.89
N VAL A 228 -17.14 12.36 8.77
CA VAL A 228 -15.74 12.58 8.37
C VAL A 228 -15.09 11.26 7.99
N THR A 229 -15.34 10.19 8.75
CA THR A 229 -14.86 8.85 8.45
C THR A 229 -15.41 8.34 7.11
N GLN A 230 -16.68 8.60 6.80
CA GLN A 230 -17.28 8.25 5.50
C GLN A 230 -16.58 9.00 4.35
N ASN A 231 -16.32 10.28 4.50
CA ASN A 231 -15.64 11.07 3.48
C ASN A 231 -14.19 10.61 3.23
N ILE A 232 -13.45 10.26 4.31
CA ILE A 232 -12.11 9.66 4.17
C ILE A 232 -12.20 8.31 3.44
N ARG A 233 -13.17 7.46 3.79
CA ARG A 233 -13.38 6.17 3.11
C ARG A 233 -13.71 6.36 1.62
N LEU A 234 -14.57 7.33 1.28
CA LEU A 234 -14.89 7.66 -0.11
C LEU A 234 -13.64 8.10 -0.88
N LEU A 235 -12.80 8.94 -0.28
CA LEU A 235 -11.58 9.43 -0.91
C LEU A 235 -10.56 8.29 -1.10
N VAL A 236 -10.36 7.44 -0.10
CA VAL A 236 -9.49 6.25 -0.19
C VAL A 236 -10.00 5.30 -1.27
N ARG A 237 -11.30 5.01 -1.29
CA ARG A 237 -11.94 4.16 -2.30
C ARG A 237 -11.73 4.70 -3.72
N GLU A 238 -11.87 6.00 -3.92
CA GLU A 238 -11.63 6.59 -5.24
C GLU A 238 -10.15 6.46 -5.65
N ALA A 239 -9.23 6.65 -4.70
CA ALA A 239 -7.81 6.43 -4.93
C ALA A 239 -7.51 4.97 -5.29
N GLU A 240 -8.10 4.00 -4.58
CA GLU A 240 -8.02 2.55 -4.88
C GLU A 240 -8.52 2.26 -6.29
N ARG A 241 -9.69 2.78 -6.63
CA ARG A 241 -10.29 2.60 -7.97
C ARG A 241 -9.39 3.13 -9.08
N CYS A 242 -8.81 4.30 -8.89
CA CYS A 242 -7.88 4.89 -9.85
C CYS A 242 -6.60 4.07 -9.98
N TYR A 243 -6.04 3.61 -8.85
CA TYR A 243 -4.85 2.77 -8.82
C TYR A 243 -5.08 1.46 -9.59
N LEU A 244 -6.13 0.72 -9.25
CA LEU A 244 -6.43 -0.57 -9.87
C LEU A 244 -6.79 -0.45 -11.37
N ARG A 245 -7.51 0.61 -11.77
CA ARG A 245 -7.74 0.88 -13.20
C ARG A 245 -6.46 1.12 -13.98
N ARG A 246 -5.46 1.71 -13.33
CA ARG A 246 -4.18 1.97 -13.98
C ARG A 246 -3.37 0.68 -14.12
N VAL A 247 -3.28 -0.10 -13.06
CA VAL A 247 -2.57 -1.39 -13.06
C VAL A 247 -3.19 -2.32 -14.10
N ASN A 248 -4.52 -2.46 -14.13
CA ASN A 248 -5.22 -3.34 -15.09
C ASN A 248 -5.21 -2.84 -16.55
N ARG A 249 -4.83 -1.58 -16.84
CA ARG A 249 -4.70 -1.07 -18.22
C ARG A 249 -3.33 -1.30 -18.82
N LEU A 250 -2.37 -1.73 -18.02
CA LEU A 250 -1.01 -2.05 -18.48
C LEU A 250 -0.88 -3.49 -18.95
N GLU A 251 -1.98 -4.28 -18.88
CA GLU A 251 -2.15 -5.60 -19.50
C GLU A 251 -2.86 -5.47 -20.86
#